data_e163f2b3b7249299954afa5bd5898dba
#
_entry.id   e163f2b3b7249299954afa5bd5898dba
#
_cell.length_a   1.000
_cell.length_b   1.000
_cell.length_c   1.000
_cell.angle_alpha   90.00
_cell.angle_beta   90.00
_cell.angle_gamma   90.00
#
_symmetry.space_group_name_H-M   'P 1'
#
loop_
_entity.id
_entity.type
_entity.pdbx_description
1 polymer ?
#
loop_
_entity_poly.entity_id
_entity_poly.type
_entity_poly.pdbx_seq_one_letter_code
_entity_poly.pdbx_strand_id
1 'polypeptide(L)'
;TVPVPDISFPLNETRKSGLLPPLIGVDSTNGLTYIQPYYVNLAPNRDATLATNLYARRGPGVSGEFRYLERQMPDTRGELRVNYLPVDQLRGGQRWSYAQMHTNTMSVLDSDVRFNLNLNRVSDDNYWKDFPFAGGVIGQRILPADFHLTSTRGDWTTSLRSLRWQTVQDINSPLTPPYDRSPQLTLQYAHSNGDWDWGWTNDLTAFSANRMQACLTSQTN
;
A
#
# COMPACT_ATOMS: atom_id res chain seq x y z
N THR A 1 -42.30 13.93 9.32
CA THR A 1 -41.11 13.85 10.20
C THR A 1 -40.06 13.00 9.50
N VAL A 2 -39.01 13.60 9.05
CA VAL A 2 -37.82 12.90 8.52
C VAL A 2 -37.10 12.32 9.75
N PRO A 3 -36.88 11.00 9.86
CA PRO A 3 -36.11 10.44 10.95
C PRO A 3 -34.66 10.91 10.81
N VAL A 4 -34.24 11.79 11.71
CA VAL A 4 -32.82 12.15 11.84
C VAL A 4 -32.15 11.00 12.59
N PRO A 5 -31.14 10.33 12.02
CA PRO A 5 -30.44 9.29 12.74
C PRO A 5 -29.75 9.89 13.97
N ASP A 6 -29.95 9.24 15.10
CA ASP A 6 -29.31 9.64 16.36
C ASP A 6 -27.79 9.50 16.23
N ILE A 7 -27.08 10.61 16.14
CA ILE A 7 -25.64 10.64 16.09
C ILE A 7 -25.13 10.82 17.52
N SER A 8 -24.81 9.71 18.19
CA SER A 8 -24.19 9.74 19.51
C SER A 8 -22.67 9.77 19.38
N PHE A 9 -22.05 10.86 19.85
CA PHE A 9 -20.61 10.92 20.01
C PHE A 9 -20.23 10.49 21.42
N PRO A 10 -19.37 9.49 21.60
CA PRO A 10 -18.88 9.12 22.92
C PRO A 10 -18.00 10.25 23.48
N LEU A 11 -18.39 10.80 24.61
CA LEU A 11 -17.59 11.78 25.38
C LEU A 11 -16.43 11.12 26.15
N ASN A 12 -16.32 9.80 26.12
CA ASN A 12 -15.27 9.03 26.77
C ASN A 12 -14.24 8.60 25.72
N GLU A 13 -13.00 8.47 26.14
CA GLU A 13 -11.85 8.03 25.32
C GLU A 13 -11.95 6.57 24.75
N THR A 14 -13.06 5.89 25.04
CA THR A 14 -13.31 4.53 24.53
C THR A 14 -13.73 4.56 23.06
N ARG A 15 -12.92 4.02 22.19
CA ARG A 15 -13.27 3.82 20.77
C ARG A 15 -14.47 2.88 20.65
N LYS A 16 -15.49 3.29 19.92
CA LYS A 16 -16.68 2.48 19.62
C LYS A 16 -16.84 2.30 18.12
N SER A 17 -17.31 1.12 17.72
CA SER A 17 -17.71 0.88 16.32
C SER A 17 -18.95 1.69 15.97
N GLY A 18 -19.02 2.19 14.74
CA GLY A 18 -20.15 2.98 14.28
C GLY A 18 -19.97 3.57 12.89
N LEU A 19 -21.04 4.13 12.36
CA LEU A 19 -21.04 4.89 11.12
C LEU A 19 -20.21 6.16 11.28
N LEU A 20 -19.34 6.42 10.30
CA LEU A 20 -18.64 7.69 10.17
C LEU A 20 -19.42 8.64 9.25
N PRO A 21 -19.16 9.94 9.31
CA PRO A 21 -19.77 10.88 8.37
C PRO A 21 -19.52 10.46 6.92
N PRO A 22 -20.53 10.50 6.06
CA PRO A 22 -20.35 10.17 4.66
C PRO A 22 -19.51 11.20 3.93
N LEU A 23 -18.75 10.73 2.96
CA LEU A 23 -18.06 11.57 1.97
C LEU A 23 -18.96 11.72 0.75
N ILE A 24 -19.25 12.97 0.39
CA ILE A 24 -20.05 13.31 -0.79
C ILE A 24 -19.20 14.22 -1.68
N GLY A 25 -19.10 13.85 -2.94
CA GLY A 25 -18.34 14.62 -3.93
C GLY A 25 -19.00 14.56 -5.29
N VAL A 26 -18.63 15.50 -6.16
CA VAL A 26 -19.07 15.53 -7.56
C VAL A 26 -17.84 15.83 -8.41
N ASP A 27 -17.58 14.99 -9.38
CA ASP A 27 -16.52 15.19 -10.37
C ASP A 27 -16.98 14.78 -11.78
N SER A 28 -16.26 15.25 -12.80
CA SER A 28 -16.59 14.94 -14.20
C SER A 28 -16.35 13.48 -14.59
N THR A 29 -15.50 12.78 -13.82
CA THR A 29 -15.09 11.40 -14.12
C THR A 29 -16.04 10.37 -13.53
N ASN A 30 -16.41 10.54 -12.24
CA ASN A 30 -17.21 9.58 -11.47
C ASN A 30 -18.68 10.01 -11.34
N GLY A 31 -18.98 11.29 -11.61
CA GLY A 31 -20.27 11.90 -11.32
C GLY A 31 -20.44 12.19 -9.84
N LEU A 32 -21.67 12.04 -9.33
CA LEU A 32 -21.93 12.08 -7.89
C LEU A 32 -21.27 10.86 -7.25
N THR A 33 -20.47 11.11 -6.24
CA THR A 33 -19.81 10.08 -5.43
C THR A 33 -20.34 10.17 -4.02
N TYR A 34 -20.78 9.03 -3.48
CA TYR A 34 -21.20 8.87 -2.09
C TYR A 34 -20.43 7.71 -1.47
N ILE A 35 -19.69 7.97 -0.41
CA ILE A 35 -18.93 6.95 0.33
C ILE A 35 -19.43 6.94 1.76
N GLN A 36 -19.94 5.80 2.21
CA GLN A 36 -20.41 5.60 3.58
C GLN A 36 -19.43 4.69 4.32
N PRO A 37 -18.54 5.23 5.17
CA PRO A 37 -17.66 4.41 5.99
C PRO A 37 -18.32 3.97 7.28
N TYR A 38 -17.94 2.78 7.72
CA TYR A 38 -18.28 2.19 9.01
C TYR A 38 -16.99 1.80 9.72
N TYR A 39 -16.76 2.39 10.88
CA TYR A 39 -15.59 2.07 11.72
C TYR A 39 -15.89 0.85 12.59
N VAL A 40 -14.92 -0.09 12.61
CA VAL A 40 -14.96 -1.32 13.41
C VAL A 40 -13.82 -1.29 14.42
N ASN A 41 -14.14 -1.16 15.69
CA ASN A 41 -13.19 -1.30 16.78
C ASN A 41 -13.01 -2.79 17.11
N LEU A 42 -11.95 -3.42 16.61
CA LEU A 42 -11.67 -4.85 16.80
C LEU A 42 -10.99 -5.12 18.15
N ALA A 43 -10.01 -4.28 18.48
CA ALA A 43 -9.24 -4.37 19.72
C ALA A 43 -8.57 -3.01 20.01
N PRO A 44 -8.02 -2.79 21.21
CA PRO A 44 -7.33 -1.52 21.53
C PRO A 44 -6.18 -1.17 20.57
N ASN A 45 -5.60 -2.18 19.93
CA ASN A 45 -4.46 -2.07 19.01
C ASN A 45 -4.79 -2.50 17.56
N ARG A 46 -6.05 -2.72 17.24
CA ARG A 46 -6.51 -3.13 15.90
C ARG A 46 -7.85 -2.50 15.58
N ASP A 47 -7.93 -1.92 14.42
CA ASP A 47 -9.19 -1.37 13.89
C ASP A 47 -9.35 -1.64 12.40
N ALA A 48 -10.59 -1.49 11.93
CA ALA A 48 -10.89 -1.53 10.52
C ALA A 48 -11.90 -0.45 10.16
N THR A 49 -11.86 0.02 8.94
CA THR A 49 -12.91 0.85 8.34
C THR A 49 -13.37 0.18 7.07
N LEU A 50 -14.67 -0.12 6.99
CA LEU A 50 -15.28 -0.67 5.78
C LEU A 50 -16.17 0.40 5.18
N ALA A 51 -16.18 0.56 3.87
CA ALA A 51 -17.05 1.54 3.22
C ALA A 51 -17.73 0.97 1.99
N THR A 52 -18.99 1.41 1.80
CA THR A 52 -19.68 1.27 0.53
C THR A 52 -19.44 2.54 -0.30
N ASN A 53 -19.05 2.36 -1.55
CA ASN A 53 -18.72 3.44 -2.48
C ASN A 53 -19.74 3.43 -3.62
N LEU A 54 -20.47 4.51 -3.78
CA LEU A 54 -21.46 4.65 -4.86
C LEU A 54 -20.98 5.74 -5.81
N TYR A 55 -20.70 5.34 -7.04
CA TYR A 55 -20.29 6.25 -8.13
C TYR A 55 -21.41 6.30 -9.15
N ALA A 56 -22.05 7.46 -9.34
CA ALA A 56 -23.23 7.59 -10.20
C ALA A 56 -22.98 7.15 -11.65
N ARG A 57 -21.74 7.29 -12.15
CA ARG A 57 -21.37 6.91 -13.51
C ARG A 57 -20.68 5.56 -13.63
N ARG A 58 -20.21 4.97 -12.52
CA ARG A 58 -19.43 3.72 -12.54
C ARG A 58 -20.09 2.56 -11.84
N GLY A 59 -21.01 2.84 -10.91
CA GLY A 59 -21.71 1.82 -10.14
C GLY A 59 -21.20 1.67 -8.70
N PRO A 60 -21.68 0.64 -7.97
CA PRO A 60 -21.34 0.39 -6.58
C PRO A 60 -20.01 -0.35 -6.44
N GLY A 61 -19.27 0.02 -5.42
CA GLY A 61 -18.04 -0.63 -4.99
C GLY A 61 -17.95 -0.73 -3.47
N VAL A 62 -16.88 -1.35 -3.00
CA VAL A 62 -16.55 -1.47 -1.59
C VAL A 62 -15.10 -1.12 -1.35
N SER A 63 -14.80 -0.60 -0.17
CA SER A 63 -13.43 -0.38 0.26
C SER A 63 -13.24 -0.80 1.72
N GLY A 64 -12.02 -1.12 2.07
CA GLY A 64 -11.65 -1.51 3.41
C GLY A 64 -10.25 -1.04 3.77
N GLU A 65 -10.09 -0.62 5.01
CA GLU A 65 -8.81 -0.34 5.64
C GLU A 65 -8.73 -1.15 6.93
N PHE A 66 -7.64 -1.84 7.14
CA PHE A 66 -7.34 -2.57 8.38
C PHE A 66 -5.98 -2.12 8.89
N ARG A 67 -5.92 -1.77 10.18
CA ARG A 67 -4.70 -1.32 10.85
C ARG A 67 -4.45 -2.10 12.12
N TYR A 68 -3.19 -2.36 12.42
CA TYR A 68 -2.79 -3.01 13.65
C TYR A 68 -1.43 -2.52 14.15
N LEU A 69 -1.28 -2.57 15.47
CA LEU A 69 -0.06 -2.28 16.20
C LEU A 69 0.09 -3.36 17.28
N GLU A 70 1.17 -4.16 17.23
CA GLU A 70 1.37 -5.23 18.19
C GLU A 70 2.15 -4.72 19.42
N ARG A 71 1.56 -4.87 20.60
CA ARG A 71 2.18 -4.38 21.85
C ARG A 71 3.29 -5.27 22.40
N GLN A 72 3.21 -6.56 22.14
CA GLN A 72 4.21 -7.54 22.62
C GLN A 72 5.49 -7.53 21.79
N MET A 73 5.41 -6.98 20.58
CA MET A 73 6.51 -6.77 19.65
C MET A 73 6.53 -5.31 19.26
N PRO A 74 7.25 -4.44 19.99
CA PRO A 74 7.02 -2.99 19.99
C PRO A 74 7.10 -2.30 18.63
N ASP A 75 7.77 -2.86 17.65
CA ASP A 75 7.89 -2.28 16.32
C ASP A 75 7.02 -2.99 15.25
N THR A 76 6.10 -3.87 15.69
CA THR A 76 5.23 -4.57 14.76
C THR A 76 3.96 -3.76 14.50
N ARG A 77 3.83 -3.28 13.28
CA ARG A 77 2.67 -2.52 12.80
C ARG A 77 2.38 -2.85 11.36
N GLY A 78 1.13 -2.68 10.98
CA GLY A 78 0.74 -2.84 9.58
C GLY A 78 -0.57 -2.17 9.25
N GLU A 79 -0.74 -1.96 7.97
CA GLU A 79 -1.92 -1.37 7.36
C GLU A 79 -2.19 -2.08 6.04
N LEU A 80 -3.45 -2.44 5.83
CA LEU A 80 -3.96 -2.99 4.58
C LEU A 80 -5.11 -2.13 4.09
N ARG A 81 -5.05 -1.67 2.86
CA ARG A 81 -6.14 -0.97 2.16
C ARG A 81 -6.52 -1.74 0.91
N VAL A 82 -7.80 -1.91 0.71
CA VAL A 82 -8.37 -2.57 -0.47
C VAL A 82 -9.54 -1.76 -1.01
N ASN A 83 -9.64 -1.69 -2.33
CA ASN A 83 -10.80 -1.14 -3.01
C ASN A 83 -11.22 -2.11 -4.11
N TYR A 84 -12.52 -2.30 -4.27
CA TYR A 84 -13.07 -3.21 -5.25
C TYR A 84 -14.36 -2.66 -5.84
N LEU A 85 -14.38 -2.56 -7.16
CA LEU A 85 -15.52 -2.20 -7.97
C LEU A 85 -15.83 -3.40 -8.89
N PRO A 86 -16.90 -4.16 -8.61
CA PRO A 86 -17.20 -5.39 -9.35
C PRO A 86 -17.44 -5.17 -10.84
N VAL A 87 -18.12 -4.07 -11.17
CA VAL A 87 -18.43 -3.69 -12.55
C VAL A 87 -18.27 -2.18 -12.67
N ASP A 88 -17.30 -1.73 -13.46
CA ASP A 88 -17.19 -0.34 -13.87
C ASP A 88 -18.03 -0.11 -15.13
N GLN A 89 -19.14 0.63 -15.00
CA GLN A 89 -20.08 0.88 -16.08
C GLN A 89 -19.48 1.75 -17.22
N LEU A 90 -18.41 2.52 -16.94
CA LEU A 90 -17.74 3.35 -17.94
C LEU A 90 -16.67 2.61 -18.72
N ARG A 91 -15.96 1.66 -18.09
CA ARG A 91 -14.81 0.97 -18.71
C ARG A 91 -15.06 -0.51 -18.95
N GLY A 92 -16.12 -1.05 -18.36
CA GLY A 92 -16.36 -2.49 -18.32
C GLY A 92 -15.42 -3.21 -17.35
N GLY A 93 -15.85 -4.39 -16.89
CA GLY A 93 -15.04 -5.26 -16.04
C GLY A 93 -14.87 -4.81 -14.59
N GLN A 94 -14.16 -5.63 -13.85
CA GLN A 94 -13.85 -5.38 -12.43
C GLN A 94 -12.61 -4.48 -12.30
N ARG A 95 -12.63 -3.63 -11.27
CA ARG A 95 -11.49 -2.77 -10.94
C ARG A 95 -11.16 -2.87 -9.47
N TRP A 96 -9.88 -2.90 -9.17
CA TRP A 96 -9.42 -3.05 -7.80
C TRP A 96 -8.07 -2.38 -7.56
N SER A 97 -7.85 -2.04 -6.31
CA SER A 97 -6.53 -1.69 -5.80
C SER A 97 -6.30 -2.32 -4.44
N TYR A 98 -5.05 -2.62 -4.13
CA TYR A 98 -4.65 -2.90 -2.78
C TYR A 98 -3.31 -2.23 -2.45
N ALA A 99 -3.16 -1.86 -1.19
CA ALA A 99 -1.94 -1.36 -0.61
C ALA A 99 -1.73 -2.02 0.74
N GLN A 100 -0.56 -2.58 0.97
CA GLN A 100 -0.21 -3.21 2.23
C GLN A 100 1.15 -2.72 2.69
N MET A 101 1.21 -2.25 3.92
CA MET A 101 2.45 -1.92 4.61
C MET A 101 2.54 -2.77 5.88
N HIS A 102 3.72 -3.34 6.14
CA HIS A 102 4.00 -4.07 7.37
C HIS A 102 5.45 -3.84 7.76
N THR A 103 5.66 -3.59 9.03
CA THR A 103 6.99 -3.51 9.65
C THR A 103 7.00 -4.37 10.90
N ASN A 104 8.06 -5.15 11.05
CA ASN A 104 8.29 -5.97 12.24
C ASN A 104 9.78 -5.93 12.58
N THR A 105 10.10 -5.84 13.87
CA THR A 105 11.46 -6.00 14.39
C THR A 105 11.40 -7.05 15.51
N MET A 106 12.25 -8.05 15.41
CA MET A 106 12.34 -9.12 16.41
C MET A 106 13.80 -9.48 16.65
N SER A 107 14.13 -9.88 17.86
CA SER A 107 15.45 -10.44 18.20
C SER A 107 15.39 -11.96 18.11
N VAL A 108 16.21 -12.56 17.26
CA VAL A 108 16.29 -14.00 17.01
C VAL A 108 17.75 -14.45 17.06
N LEU A 109 18.11 -15.36 17.99
CA LEU A 109 19.46 -15.92 18.11
C LEU A 109 20.56 -14.83 18.17
N ASP A 110 20.40 -13.84 19.05
CA ASP A 110 21.29 -12.67 19.22
C ASP A 110 21.46 -11.80 17.94
N SER A 111 20.48 -11.85 17.07
CA SER A 111 20.40 -11.00 15.87
C SER A 111 19.16 -10.17 15.93
N ASP A 112 19.27 -8.89 15.58
CA ASP A 112 18.11 -8.03 15.36
C ASP A 112 17.64 -8.19 13.90
N VAL A 113 16.45 -8.79 13.76
CA VAL A 113 15.84 -9.05 12.47
C VAL A 113 14.72 -8.06 12.24
N ARG A 114 14.83 -7.27 11.17
CA ARG A 114 13.80 -6.33 10.73
C ARG A 114 13.20 -6.79 9.40
N PHE A 115 11.89 -6.89 9.39
CA PHE A 115 11.11 -7.20 8.21
C PHE A 115 10.26 -5.99 7.80
N ASN A 116 10.35 -5.59 6.54
CA ASN A 116 9.51 -4.55 5.94
C ASN A 116 8.85 -5.08 4.68
N LEU A 117 7.56 -4.81 4.56
CA LEU A 117 6.74 -5.13 3.40
C LEU A 117 6.01 -3.87 2.94
N ASN A 118 6.10 -3.54 1.65
CA ASN A 118 5.35 -2.46 1.03
C ASN A 118 4.86 -2.93 -0.34
N LEU A 119 3.61 -3.38 -0.38
CA LEU A 119 2.98 -3.90 -1.58
C LEU A 119 1.88 -2.95 -2.05
N ASN A 120 1.96 -2.53 -3.31
CA ASN A 120 0.97 -1.67 -3.92
C ASN A 120 0.64 -2.19 -5.31
N ARG A 121 -0.63 -2.34 -5.62
CA ARG A 121 -1.07 -2.80 -6.93
C ARG A 121 -2.45 -2.30 -7.31
N VAL A 122 -2.65 -2.03 -8.59
CA VAL A 122 -3.93 -1.65 -9.18
C VAL A 122 -4.26 -2.53 -10.37
N SER A 123 -5.55 -2.61 -10.69
CA SER A 123 -6.08 -3.46 -11.77
C SER A 123 -5.62 -3.03 -13.17
N ASP A 124 -5.47 -1.73 -13.39
CA ASP A 124 -5.26 -1.17 -14.73
C ASP A 124 -4.58 0.21 -14.72
N ASP A 125 -4.11 0.62 -15.89
CA ASP A 125 -3.33 1.84 -16.09
C ASP A 125 -4.13 3.14 -15.89
N ASN A 126 -5.45 3.10 -15.95
CA ASN A 126 -6.28 4.28 -15.75
C ASN A 126 -6.79 4.45 -14.33
N TYR A 127 -6.48 3.49 -13.44
CA TYR A 127 -7.00 3.48 -12.08
C TYR A 127 -6.71 4.78 -11.33
N TRP A 128 -5.50 5.30 -11.43
CA TRP A 128 -5.06 6.52 -10.74
C TRP A 128 -5.79 7.79 -11.19
N LYS A 129 -6.21 7.86 -12.47
CA LYS A 129 -7.01 8.99 -13.00
C LYS A 129 -8.46 8.93 -12.54
N ASP A 130 -8.98 7.72 -12.49
CA ASP A 130 -10.40 7.48 -12.27
C ASP A 130 -10.78 7.51 -10.78
N PHE A 131 -9.84 7.19 -9.89
CA PHE A 131 -10.06 7.11 -8.45
C PHE A 131 -9.03 7.91 -7.63
N PRO A 132 -8.97 9.25 -7.78
CA PRO A 132 -7.95 10.07 -7.13
C PRO A 132 -8.06 10.08 -5.59
N PHE A 133 -9.21 9.70 -5.03
CA PHE A 133 -9.46 9.69 -3.59
C PHE A 133 -9.43 8.30 -2.95
N ALA A 134 -9.16 7.26 -3.72
CA ALA A 134 -9.14 5.90 -3.21
C ALA A 134 -7.85 5.60 -2.42
N GLY A 135 -7.70 6.24 -1.26
CA GLY A 135 -6.72 5.87 -0.23
C GLY A 135 -5.24 6.00 -0.60
N GLY A 136 -4.68 7.16 -0.42
CA GLY A 136 -3.25 7.44 -0.11
C GLY A 136 -2.13 7.01 -1.07
N VAL A 137 -2.27 5.94 -1.82
CA VAL A 137 -1.20 5.36 -2.67
C VAL A 137 -1.38 5.70 -4.15
N ILE A 138 -2.53 6.21 -4.54
CA ILE A 138 -3.05 6.18 -5.90
C ILE A 138 -2.63 7.39 -6.75
N GLY A 139 -2.00 8.38 -6.16
CA GLY A 139 -1.39 9.49 -6.92
C GLY A 139 -0.06 9.13 -7.59
N GLN A 140 0.46 7.94 -7.33
CA GLN A 140 1.74 7.48 -7.89
C GLN A 140 1.50 6.57 -9.10
N ARG A 141 2.26 6.79 -10.16
CA ARG A 141 2.24 5.98 -11.37
C ARG A 141 3.28 4.85 -11.36
N ILE A 142 4.14 4.81 -10.34
CA ILE A 142 5.15 3.78 -10.12
C ILE A 142 4.88 3.18 -8.75
N LEU A 143 4.33 1.97 -8.73
CA LEU A 143 3.87 1.29 -7.54
C LEU A 143 4.87 0.21 -7.12
N PRO A 144 5.47 0.31 -5.92
CA PRO A 144 6.41 -0.68 -5.44
C PRO A 144 5.72 -1.95 -4.95
N ALA A 145 6.38 -3.09 -5.18
CA ALA A 145 6.19 -4.33 -4.46
C ALA A 145 7.54 -4.68 -3.82
N ASP A 146 7.76 -4.22 -2.59
CA ASP A 146 9.03 -4.28 -1.87
C ASP A 146 8.91 -5.19 -0.66
N PHE A 147 9.73 -6.22 -0.66
CA PHE A 147 9.99 -7.12 0.46
C PHE A 147 11.43 -6.91 0.90
N HIS A 148 11.65 -6.58 2.16
CA HIS A 148 12.98 -6.32 2.68
C HIS A 148 13.16 -6.94 4.07
N LEU A 149 14.12 -7.86 4.18
CA LEU A 149 14.54 -8.51 5.42
C LEU A 149 15.97 -8.08 5.72
N THR A 150 16.20 -7.56 6.93
CA THR A 150 17.55 -7.18 7.40
C THR A 150 17.82 -7.89 8.70
N SER A 151 19.01 -8.48 8.85
CA SER A 151 19.49 -9.11 10.08
C SER A 151 20.80 -8.47 10.47
N THR A 152 20.88 -7.98 11.72
CA THR A 152 22.11 -7.40 12.28
C THR A 152 22.56 -8.23 13.47
N ARG A 153 23.84 -8.65 13.45
CA ARG A 153 24.47 -9.39 14.52
C ARG A 153 25.91 -8.91 14.73
N GLY A 154 26.16 -8.24 15.84
CA GLY A 154 27.46 -7.60 16.09
C GLY A 154 27.79 -6.62 14.96
N ASP A 155 28.96 -6.76 14.36
CA ASP A 155 29.45 -5.92 13.28
C ASP A 155 28.89 -6.28 11.88
N TRP A 156 28.07 -7.34 11.79
CA TRP A 156 27.52 -7.84 10.54
C TRP A 156 26.08 -7.41 10.33
N THR A 157 25.81 -6.92 9.15
CA THR A 157 24.44 -6.69 8.66
C THR A 157 24.24 -7.42 7.34
N THR A 158 23.21 -8.26 7.30
CA THR A 158 22.79 -9.00 6.11
C THR A 158 21.41 -8.53 5.69
N SER A 159 21.21 -8.21 4.44
CA SER A 159 19.88 -7.89 3.94
C SER A 159 19.51 -8.68 2.69
N LEU A 160 18.25 -9.10 2.62
CA LEU A 160 17.63 -9.72 1.47
C LEU A 160 16.46 -8.85 1.03
N ARG A 161 16.46 -8.43 -0.23
CA ARG A 161 15.39 -7.59 -0.79
C ARG A 161 14.86 -8.17 -2.09
N SER A 162 13.57 -8.03 -2.30
CA SER A 162 12.91 -8.23 -3.57
C SER A 162 12.05 -7.01 -3.88
N LEU A 163 12.47 -6.20 -4.84
CA LEU A 163 11.80 -4.99 -5.25
C LEU A 163 11.34 -5.12 -6.71
N ARG A 164 10.04 -5.07 -6.90
CA ARG A 164 9.40 -5.07 -8.22
C ARG A 164 8.50 -3.85 -8.37
N TRP A 165 8.23 -3.47 -9.61
CA TRP A 165 7.45 -2.29 -9.92
C TRP A 165 6.25 -2.63 -10.80
N GLN A 166 5.09 -2.06 -10.47
CA GLN A 166 4.02 -1.89 -11.42
C GLN A 166 4.05 -0.43 -11.89
N THR A 167 4.27 -0.21 -13.18
CA THR A 167 4.21 1.13 -13.78
C THR A 167 2.88 1.29 -14.48
N VAL A 168 2.12 2.28 -14.04
CA VAL A 168 0.82 2.63 -14.59
C VAL A 168 1.04 3.60 -15.76
N GLN A 169 0.81 3.12 -16.97
CA GLN A 169 1.11 3.84 -18.20
C GLN A 169 0.00 4.83 -18.59
N ASP A 170 0.41 5.94 -19.18
CA ASP A 170 -0.46 6.89 -19.83
C ASP A 170 0.04 7.12 -21.26
N ILE A 171 -0.83 6.91 -22.25
CA ILE A 171 -0.49 7.09 -23.67
C ILE A 171 0.05 8.50 -23.95
N ASN A 172 -0.50 9.52 -23.27
CA ASN A 172 -0.10 10.92 -23.46
C ASN A 172 1.14 11.33 -22.69
N SER A 173 1.58 10.47 -21.74
CA SER A 173 2.73 10.74 -20.88
C SER A 173 3.37 9.41 -20.44
N PRO A 174 4.05 8.70 -21.35
CA PRO A 174 4.67 7.41 -21.02
C PRO A 174 5.77 7.57 -20.00
N LEU A 175 5.87 6.59 -19.09
CA LEU A 175 6.94 6.48 -18.09
C LEU A 175 7.85 5.30 -18.42
N THR A 176 9.14 5.51 -18.27
CA THR A 176 10.13 4.41 -18.33
C THR A 176 10.04 3.61 -17.03
N PRO A 177 9.70 2.31 -17.07
CA PRO A 177 9.69 1.47 -15.88
C PRO A 177 11.07 1.39 -15.25
N PRO A 178 11.18 1.52 -13.91
CA PRO A 178 12.43 1.23 -13.21
C PRO A 178 12.80 -0.26 -13.35
N TYR A 179 14.08 -0.57 -13.17
CA TYR A 179 14.51 -1.97 -13.09
C TYR A 179 14.01 -2.61 -11.81
N ASP A 180 13.48 -3.82 -11.92
CA ASP A 180 13.25 -4.70 -10.79
C ASP A 180 14.59 -5.16 -10.23
N ARG A 181 14.68 -5.29 -8.91
CA ARG A 181 15.81 -5.86 -8.19
C ARG A 181 15.29 -7.05 -7.38
N SER A 182 15.45 -8.24 -7.92
CA SER A 182 14.90 -9.43 -7.28
C SER A 182 15.59 -10.72 -7.75
N PRO A 183 16.37 -11.41 -6.87
CA PRO A 183 16.75 -11.00 -5.50
C PRO A 183 17.87 -9.98 -5.46
N GLN A 184 17.98 -9.27 -4.34
CA GLN A 184 19.15 -8.48 -3.96
C GLN A 184 19.62 -8.98 -2.59
N LEU A 185 20.88 -9.38 -2.50
CA LEU A 185 21.54 -9.80 -1.26
C LEU A 185 22.67 -8.83 -0.96
N THR A 186 22.63 -8.19 0.21
CA THR A 186 23.71 -7.29 0.66
C THR A 186 24.32 -7.85 1.95
N LEU A 187 25.63 -7.95 1.99
CA LEU A 187 26.42 -8.28 3.16
C LEU A 187 27.28 -7.08 3.51
N GLN A 188 27.18 -6.63 4.75
CA GLN A 188 27.95 -5.49 5.25
C GLN A 188 28.63 -5.88 6.56
N TYR A 189 29.90 -5.54 6.68
CA TYR A 189 30.67 -5.58 7.89
C TYR A 189 31.13 -4.17 8.23
N ALA A 190 30.96 -3.73 9.49
CA ALA A 190 31.41 -2.43 9.95
C ALA A 190 31.94 -2.58 11.38
N HIS A 191 33.21 -2.26 11.59
CA HIS A 191 33.88 -2.34 12.88
C HIS A 191 34.53 -1.03 13.24
N SER A 192 34.35 -0.60 14.49
CA SER A 192 34.97 0.58 15.07
C SER A 192 35.79 0.18 16.29
N ASN A 193 37.06 0.54 16.33
CA ASN A 193 37.98 0.29 17.44
C ASN A 193 38.63 1.60 17.89
N GLY A 194 37.77 2.56 18.33
CA GLY A 194 38.17 3.85 18.89
C GLY A 194 38.98 4.75 17.96
N ASP A 195 40.11 4.30 17.47
CA ASP A 195 41.02 5.05 16.59
C ASP A 195 40.82 4.74 15.09
N TRP A 196 40.18 3.62 14.77
CA TRP A 196 40.03 3.11 13.41
C TRP A 196 38.63 2.61 13.13
N ASP A 197 38.03 3.13 12.05
CA ASP A 197 36.79 2.64 11.50
C ASP A 197 37.09 1.95 10.16
N TRP A 198 36.62 0.71 10.02
CA TRP A 198 36.76 -0.01 8.76
C TRP A 198 35.52 -0.82 8.45
N GLY A 199 35.22 -0.95 7.18
CA GLY A 199 34.02 -1.61 6.73
C GLY A 199 34.19 -2.24 5.35
N TRP A 200 33.33 -3.19 5.09
CA TRP A 200 33.24 -3.89 3.83
C TRP A 200 31.77 -4.12 3.44
N THR A 201 31.45 -3.91 2.18
CA THR A 201 30.10 -4.13 1.67
C THR A 201 30.17 -4.92 0.36
N ASN A 202 29.34 -5.94 0.25
CA ASN A 202 29.13 -6.72 -0.96
C ASN A 202 27.64 -6.72 -1.30
N ASP A 203 27.31 -6.45 -2.57
CA ASP A 203 25.95 -6.45 -3.09
C ASP A 203 25.83 -7.36 -4.31
N LEU A 204 24.95 -8.33 -4.24
CA LEU A 204 24.61 -9.24 -5.32
C LEU A 204 23.18 -8.95 -5.74
N THR A 205 22.98 -8.37 -6.91
CA THR A 205 21.66 -7.96 -7.39
C THR A 205 21.36 -8.52 -8.76
N ALA A 206 20.22 -9.21 -8.88
CA ALA A 206 19.64 -9.56 -10.16
C ALA A 206 18.68 -8.45 -10.62
N PHE A 207 18.98 -7.88 -11.78
CA PHE A 207 18.16 -6.85 -12.41
C PHE A 207 17.29 -7.45 -13.50
N SER A 208 16.03 -7.04 -13.55
CA SER A 208 15.13 -7.34 -14.67
C SER A 208 14.34 -6.10 -15.07
N ALA A 209 14.02 -6.00 -16.36
CA ALA A 209 13.19 -4.93 -16.90
C ALA A 209 11.96 -5.56 -17.55
N ASN A 210 10.77 -5.16 -17.13
CA ASN A 210 9.54 -5.59 -17.79
C ASN A 210 9.30 -4.74 -19.05
N ARG A 211 9.99 -5.10 -20.15
CA ARG A 211 9.94 -4.36 -21.43
C ARG A 211 8.66 -4.61 -22.23
N MET A 212 7.85 -5.60 -21.87
CA MET A 212 6.63 -5.94 -22.65
C MET A 212 5.58 -4.81 -22.64
N GLN A 213 5.51 -4.01 -21.60
CA GLN A 213 4.59 -2.87 -21.57
C GLN A 213 5.00 -1.71 -22.51
N ALA A 214 6.29 -1.58 -22.81
CA ALA A 214 6.78 -0.51 -23.70
C ALA A 214 6.60 -0.84 -25.19
N CYS A 215 6.52 -2.12 -25.57
CA CYS A 215 6.40 -2.54 -26.98
C CYS A 215 4.96 -2.53 -27.51
N LEU A 216 3.95 -2.64 -26.65
CA LEU A 216 2.53 -2.63 -27.07
C LEU A 216 2.02 -1.26 -27.49
N THR A 217 2.72 -0.18 -27.15
CA THR A 217 2.37 1.19 -27.56
C THR A 217 2.95 1.60 -28.93
N SER A 218 3.87 0.82 -29.49
CA SER A 218 4.51 1.16 -30.79
C SER A 218 3.89 0.49 -32.01
N GLN A 219 2.88 -0.38 -31.84
CA GLN A 219 2.26 -1.13 -32.97
C GLN A 219 0.83 -0.69 -33.35
N THR A 220 0.35 0.43 -32.81
CA THR A 220 -0.92 1.02 -33.26
C THR A 220 -0.68 2.43 -33.80
N ASN A 221 -0.01 2.52 -34.93
CA ASN A 221 -0.06 3.60 -35.89
C ASN A 221 -0.32 3.01 -37.27
#